data_f99655bf006bf716506ce1865e95e877
#
_entry.id   f99655bf006bf716506ce1865e95e877
#
_cell.length_a   1.000
_cell.length_b   1.000
_cell.length_c   1.000
_cell.angle_alpha   90.00
_cell.angle_beta   90.00
_cell.angle_gamma   90.00
#
_symmetry.space_group_name_H-M   'P 1'
#
loop_
_entity.id
_entity.type
_entity.pdbx_description
1 polymer ?
#
loop_
_entity_poly.entity_id
_entity_poly.type
_entity_poly.pdbx_seq_one_letter_code
_entity_poly.pdbx_strand_id
1 'polypeptide(L)'
;MKTLGAKMIGLLVAAFILCSAFRADKPVVTVFMIGDSTMANKKLDGGNPERGWGMVLPGFFSEDIRIDNHAANGRSSRSFISEGRWEKVISKVKKGDYVFIQFGHNDEKADPTRHTDPGPTFDDHLRRYVNETRAKGGIPVLFNSIVRRNFVQPKDTSISKDVRRTPGESEPPKEGTVLFDTHGAYLDSPRNVAKELGVAFIDMNKITHDLVEGLGPVESKKLFMFVEPDQVPAFPKGREDNTHLNVYGARVIAGLAVEAIGKAVPELAPYIRHYDYVVAQDGSGDFFTVQEAINAVPDFRKNIRTRF
;
A
#
# COMPACT_ATOMS: atom_id res chain seq x y z
N MET A 1 -19.49 17.69 63.54
CA MET A 1 -20.00 17.61 62.13
C MET A 1 -19.04 18.12 61.02
N LYS A 2 -18.01 18.94 61.32
CA LYS A 2 -17.09 19.47 60.27
C LYS A 2 -16.01 18.48 59.78
N THR A 3 -15.70 17.41 60.49
CA THR A 3 -14.64 16.43 60.10
C THR A 3 -15.11 15.29 59.18
N LEU A 4 -16.43 15.03 59.10
CA LEU A 4 -16.99 13.96 58.27
C LEU A 4 -17.08 14.40 56.79
N GLY A 5 -17.41 15.68 56.55
CA GLY A 5 -17.48 16.24 55.19
C GLY A 5 -16.13 16.29 54.47
N ALA A 6 -15.05 16.65 55.19
CA ALA A 6 -13.70 16.70 54.59
C ALA A 6 -13.16 15.31 54.21
N LYS A 7 -13.48 14.27 55.00
CA LYS A 7 -13.10 12.87 54.68
C LYS A 7 -13.89 12.31 53.48
N MET A 8 -15.17 12.65 53.33
CA MET A 8 -15.98 12.25 52.16
C MET A 8 -15.53 12.93 50.88
N ILE A 9 -15.17 14.22 50.93
CA ILE A 9 -14.67 14.94 49.76
C ILE A 9 -13.31 14.38 49.34
N GLY A 10 -12.42 14.07 50.30
CA GLY A 10 -11.12 13.43 50.02
C GLY A 10 -11.28 12.04 49.34
N LEU A 11 -12.27 11.23 49.76
CA LEU A 11 -12.56 9.91 49.18
C LEU A 11 -13.12 10.02 47.76
N LEU A 12 -13.99 11.00 47.50
CA LEU A 12 -14.56 11.25 46.18
C LEU A 12 -13.50 11.77 45.17
N VAL A 13 -12.60 12.63 45.61
CA VAL A 13 -11.49 13.12 44.77
C VAL A 13 -10.50 11.98 44.47
N ALA A 14 -10.17 11.13 45.45
CA ALA A 14 -9.31 9.99 45.27
C ALA A 14 -9.96 8.95 44.32
N ALA A 15 -11.26 8.71 44.42
CA ALA A 15 -12.00 7.82 43.47
C ALA A 15 -12.04 8.40 42.08
N PHE A 16 -12.18 9.72 41.92
CA PHE A 16 -12.16 10.38 40.59
C PHE A 16 -10.76 10.34 39.95
N ILE A 17 -9.69 10.49 40.73
CA ILE A 17 -8.30 10.37 40.25
C ILE A 17 -7.98 8.92 39.91
N LEU A 18 -8.48 7.92 40.63
CA LEU A 18 -8.31 6.51 40.27
C LEU A 18 -9.10 6.12 38.99
N CYS A 19 -10.30 6.65 38.81
CA CYS A 19 -11.07 6.43 37.58
C CYS A 19 -10.46 7.11 36.34
N SER A 20 -9.74 8.23 36.51
CA SER A 20 -9.05 8.90 35.40
C SER A 20 -7.71 8.25 35.03
N ALA A 21 -7.12 7.43 35.92
CA ALA A 21 -5.85 6.75 35.68
C ALA A 21 -5.99 5.42 34.90
N PHE A 22 -7.20 4.87 34.75
CA PHE A 22 -7.48 3.70 33.93
C PHE A 22 -8.10 4.09 32.58
N ARG A 23 -7.40 4.93 31.79
CA ARG A 23 -7.50 4.77 30.34
C ARG A 23 -6.72 3.50 30.01
N ALA A 24 -7.42 2.38 29.93
CA ALA A 24 -6.86 1.22 29.28
C ALA A 24 -6.45 1.69 27.87
N ASP A 25 -5.16 1.74 27.58
CA ASP A 25 -4.68 1.97 26.23
C ASP A 25 -5.39 0.97 25.36
N LYS A 26 -6.21 1.45 24.40
CA LYS A 26 -6.84 0.56 23.44
C LYS A 26 -5.72 -0.23 22.79
N PRO A 27 -5.82 -1.55 22.72
CA PRO A 27 -4.78 -2.32 22.08
C PRO A 27 -4.61 -1.81 20.65
N VAL A 28 -3.39 -1.33 20.33
CA VAL A 28 -3.02 -0.88 18.98
C VAL A 28 -3.14 -2.09 18.07
N VAL A 29 -4.04 -2.02 17.09
CA VAL A 29 -4.19 -3.04 16.05
C VAL A 29 -3.03 -2.90 15.08
N THR A 30 -2.33 -4.00 14.81
CA THR A 30 -1.25 -4.00 13.83
C THR A 30 -1.74 -4.54 12.48
N VAL A 31 -1.44 -3.82 11.41
CA VAL A 31 -1.57 -4.28 10.03
C VAL A 31 -0.19 -4.68 9.55
N PHE A 32 0.07 -5.97 9.50
CA PHE A 32 1.26 -6.52 8.87
C PHE A 32 1.07 -6.53 7.35
N MET A 33 2.07 -6.10 6.60
CA MET A 33 2.03 -6.13 5.15
C MET A 33 3.11 -7.05 4.61
N ILE A 34 2.74 -7.99 3.76
CA ILE A 34 3.65 -8.87 3.05
C ILE A 34 3.44 -8.77 1.54
N GLY A 35 4.53 -8.72 0.80
CA GLY A 35 4.46 -8.50 -0.63
C GLY A 35 5.83 -8.26 -1.27
N ASP A 36 5.77 -7.74 -2.48
CA ASP A 36 6.91 -7.47 -3.34
C ASP A 36 7.40 -6.01 -3.30
N SER A 37 8.19 -5.62 -4.32
CA SER A 37 8.80 -4.29 -4.43
C SER A 37 7.81 -3.15 -4.58
N THR A 38 6.61 -3.39 -5.11
CA THR A 38 5.60 -2.34 -5.32
C THR A 38 4.94 -1.88 -4.02
N MET A 39 4.99 -2.73 -3.00
CA MET A 39 4.49 -2.46 -1.64
C MET A 39 5.63 -2.10 -0.66
N ALA A 40 6.87 -2.50 -0.93
CA ALA A 40 7.99 -2.50 0.00
C ALA A 40 8.48 -1.11 0.41
N ASN A 41 9.03 -1.01 1.63
CA ASN A 41 9.82 0.14 2.05
C ASN A 41 11.09 0.25 1.20
N LYS A 42 11.48 1.49 0.86
CA LYS A 42 12.67 1.79 0.07
C LYS A 42 13.73 2.51 0.90
N LYS A 43 14.98 2.29 0.53
CA LYS A 43 16.08 3.12 1.03
C LYS A 43 16.00 4.51 0.40
N LEU A 44 16.23 5.56 1.19
CA LEU A 44 16.09 6.95 0.76
C LEU A 44 17.43 7.60 0.42
N ASP A 45 18.49 6.82 0.46
CA ASP A 45 19.86 7.30 0.23
C ASP A 45 19.98 7.96 -1.15
N GLY A 46 20.77 9.03 -1.23
CA GLY A 46 21.01 9.75 -2.48
C GLY A 46 19.77 10.43 -3.08
N GLY A 47 18.75 10.74 -2.27
CA GLY A 47 17.52 11.36 -2.75
C GLY A 47 16.63 10.41 -3.57
N ASN A 48 16.75 9.10 -3.35
CA ASN A 48 15.94 8.10 -4.07
C ASN A 48 14.44 8.40 -3.97
N PRO A 49 13.74 8.74 -5.06
CA PRO A 49 12.31 9.03 -5.07
C PRO A 49 11.43 7.77 -5.12
N GLU A 50 11.98 6.56 -5.24
CA GLU A 50 11.20 5.33 -5.30
C GLU A 50 10.50 5.05 -3.98
N ARG A 51 9.21 4.75 -4.02
CA ARG A 51 8.40 4.29 -2.87
C ARG A 51 7.54 3.10 -3.26
N GLY A 52 7.34 2.17 -2.33
CA GLY A 52 6.21 1.26 -2.42
C GLY A 52 4.96 1.91 -1.83
N TRP A 53 3.77 1.59 -2.36
CA TRP A 53 2.53 2.15 -1.83
C TRP A 53 2.31 1.81 -0.33
N GLY A 54 2.78 0.65 0.12
CA GLY A 54 2.74 0.27 1.53
C GLY A 54 3.66 1.09 2.43
N MET A 55 4.71 1.69 1.88
CA MET A 55 5.62 2.55 2.64
C MET A 55 4.96 3.85 3.10
N VAL A 56 4.04 4.38 2.30
CA VAL A 56 3.35 5.64 2.60
C VAL A 56 1.99 5.43 3.27
N LEU A 57 1.52 4.18 3.35
CA LEU A 57 0.24 3.82 3.94
C LEU A 57 0.05 4.30 5.39
N PRO A 58 1.08 4.35 6.26
CA PRO A 58 0.93 4.86 7.64
C PRO A 58 0.33 6.27 7.72
N GLY A 59 0.58 7.13 6.70
CA GLY A 59 0.03 8.48 6.64
C GLY A 59 -1.50 8.54 6.51
N PHE A 60 -2.13 7.44 6.09
CA PHE A 60 -3.58 7.36 5.86
C PHE A 60 -4.37 6.75 7.03
N PHE A 61 -3.69 6.28 8.09
CA PHE A 61 -4.35 5.70 9.25
C PHE A 61 -4.11 6.53 10.52
N SER A 62 -5.04 6.46 11.47
CA SER A 62 -4.88 7.03 12.79
C SER A 62 -3.80 6.26 13.59
N GLU A 63 -3.37 6.84 14.71
CA GLU A 63 -2.36 6.27 15.61
C GLU A 63 -2.83 4.97 16.29
N ASP A 64 -4.14 4.67 16.25
CA ASP A 64 -4.69 3.42 16.76
C ASP A 64 -4.35 2.21 15.86
N ILE A 65 -3.90 2.46 14.62
CA ILE A 65 -3.46 1.43 13.67
C ILE A 65 -1.95 1.57 13.44
N ARG A 66 -1.23 0.50 13.71
CA ARG A 66 0.18 0.38 13.39
C ARG A 66 0.38 -0.38 12.08
N ILE A 67 1.04 0.24 11.11
CA ILE A 67 1.44 -0.46 9.88
C ILE A 67 2.86 -1.02 10.06
N ASP A 68 3.01 -2.35 9.98
CA ASP A 68 4.30 -3.07 10.03
C ASP A 68 4.57 -3.71 8.65
N ASN A 69 5.26 -2.96 7.79
CA ASN A 69 5.46 -3.34 6.39
C ASN A 69 6.72 -4.22 6.23
N HIS A 70 6.51 -5.51 5.97
CA HIS A 70 7.52 -6.53 5.70
C HIS A 70 7.69 -6.86 4.22
N ALA A 71 6.95 -6.22 3.31
CA ALA A 71 7.12 -6.41 1.88
C ALA A 71 8.58 -6.16 1.46
N ALA A 72 9.08 -6.92 0.50
CA ALA A 72 10.49 -6.91 0.14
C ALA A 72 10.72 -6.95 -1.37
N ASN A 73 11.70 -6.15 -1.83
CA ASN A 73 12.04 -6.05 -3.25
C ASN A 73 12.39 -7.42 -3.86
N GLY A 74 11.78 -7.75 -4.99
CA GLY A 74 12.07 -8.94 -5.78
C GLY A 74 11.51 -10.24 -5.20
N ARG A 75 10.68 -10.20 -4.16
CA ARG A 75 10.12 -11.41 -3.53
C ARG A 75 8.80 -11.80 -4.18
N SER A 76 8.70 -13.09 -4.47
CA SER A 76 7.47 -13.78 -4.82
C SER A 76 6.83 -14.40 -3.57
N SER A 77 5.63 -14.95 -3.69
CA SER A 77 5.01 -15.73 -2.61
C SER A 77 5.90 -16.90 -2.18
N ARG A 78 6.57 -17.58 -3.13
CA ARG A 78 7.52 -18.67 -2.87
C ARG A 78 8.76 -18.19 -2.10
N SER A 79 9.47 -17.19 -2.64
CA SER A 79 10.72 -16.74 -2.03
C SER A 79 10.51 -16.07 -0.67
N PHE A 80 9.36 -15.44 -0.44
CA PHE A 80 9.03 -14.89 0.87
C PHE A 80 8.89 -15.97 1.94
N ILE A 81 8.38 -17.16 1.57
CA ILE A 81 8.33 -18.33 2.44
C ILE A 81 9.73 -18.93 2.58
N SER A 82 10.41 -19.28 1.48
CA SER A 82 11.65 -20.04 1.51
C SER A 82 12.82 -19.31 2.18
N GLU A 83 12.77 -17.97 2.24
CA GLU A 83 13.74 -17.13 2.96
C GLU A 83 13.41 -16.95 4.46
N GLY A 84 12.41 -17.63 4.99
CA GLY A 84 11.98 -17.50 6.39
C GLY A 84 11.41 -16.11 6.74
N ARG A 85 10.97 -15.34 5.74
CA ARG A 85 10.36 -14.01 5.97
C ARG A 85 8.97 -14.14 6.53
N TRP A 86 8.20 -15.10 6.03
CA TRP A 86 6.87 -15.36 6.53
C TRP A 86 6.86 -15.78 7.99
N GLU A 87 7.76 -16.68 8.37
CA GLU A 87 7.90 -17.15 9.75
C GLU A 87 8.17 -15.99 10.72
N LYS A 88 8.97 -15.00 10.29
CA LYS A 88 9.24 -13.80 11.09
C LYS A 88 8.00 -12.91 11.26
N VAL A 89 7.12 -12.84 10.27
CA VAL A 89 5.88 -12.07 10.33
C VAL A 89 4.85 -12.79 11.19
N ILE A 90 4.55 -14.07 10.86
CA ILE A 90 3.48 -14.81 11.52
C ILE A 90 3.77 -15.06 13.02
N SER A 91 5.03 -15.06 13.42
CA SER A 91 5.40 -15.16 14.84
C SER A 91 4.99 -13.94 15.65
N LYS A 92 4.78 -12.77 15.02
CA LYS A 92 4.38 -11.52 15.68
C LYS A 92 2.87 -11.29 15.66
N VAL A 93 2.15 -11.92 14.73
CA VAL A 93 0.70 -11.75 14.57
C VAL A 93 -0.05 -12.22 15.81
N LYS A 94 -0.98 -11.39 16.28
CA LYS A 94 -1.85 -11.62 17.42
C LYS A 94 -3.32 -11.59 16.98
N LYS A 95 -4.18 -12.07 17.85
CA LYS A 95 -5.63 -11.99 17.65
C LYS A 95 -6.08 -10.54 17.42
N GLY A 96 -6.77 -10.31 16.31
CA GLY A 96 -7.30 -9.01 15.91
C GLY A 96 -6.34 -8.19 15.03
N ASP A 97 -5.09 -8.62 14.84
CA ASP A 97 -4.19 -8.00 13.86
C ASP A 97 -4.62 -8.36 12.43
N TYR A 98 -4.26 -7.52 11.47
CA TYR A 98 -4.50 -7.77 10.05
C TYR A 98 -3.22 -8.21 9.36
N VAL A 99 -3.35 -9.01 8.30
CA VAL A 99 -2.26 -9.33 7.38
C VAL A 99 -2.71 -9.01 5.95
N PHE A 100 -2.11 -7.99 5.35
CA PHE A 100 -2.31 -7.60 3.96
C PHE A 100 -1.31 -8.33 3.08
N ILE A 101 -1.79 -9.07 2.08
CA ILE A 101 -1.02 -10.02 1.29
C ILE A 101 -1.10 -9.65 -0.19
N GLN A 102 0.01 -9.20 -0.80
CA GLN A 102 0.10 -8.84 -2.21
C GLN A 102 1.33 -9.47 -2.86
N PHE A 103 1.14 -10.42 -3.75
CA PHE A 103 2.17 -11.05 -4.58
C PHE A 103 1.68 -11.18 -6.04
N GLY A 104 2.61 -11.54 -6.95
CA GLY A 104 2.33 -11.77 -8.37
C GLY A 104 3.48 -11.30 -9.27
N HIS A 105 3.96 -10.05 -9.12
CA HIS A 105 5.01 -9.47 -9.97
C HIS A 105 6.29 -10.30 -10.10
N ASN A 106 6.64 -11.09 -9.10
CA ASN A 106 7.82 -11.93 -9.11
C ASN A 106 7.48 -13.42 -9.23
N ASP A 107 6.26 -13.80 -8.96
CA ASP A 107 5.72 -15.14 -9.11
C ASP A 107 5.69 -15.56 -10.59
N GLU A 108 5.41 -14.64 -11.49
CA GLU A 108 5.40 -14.83 -12.93
C GLU A 108 6.81 -14.94 -13.58
N LYS A 109 7.88 -14.65 -12.82
CA LYS A 109 9.25 -14.71 -13.34
C LYS A 109 9.67 -16.15 -13.63
N ALA A 110 10.43 -16.38 -14.70
CA ALA A 110 10.94 -17.71 -15.05
C ALA A 110 12.00 -18.26 -14.07
N ASP A 111 12.53 -17.42 -13.18
CA ASP A 111 13.50 -17.81 -12.14
C ASP A 111 12.87 -18.82 -11.16
N PRO A 112 13.38 -20.07 -11.10
CA PRO A 112 12.76 -21.14 -10.31
C PRO A 112 12.73 -20.87 -8.81
N THR A 113 13.56 -19.95 -8.31
CA THR A 113 13.55 -19.56 -6.90
C THR A 113 12.38 -18.67 -6.55
N ARG A 114 11.73 -18.07 -7.55
CA ARG A 114 10.59 -17.16 -7.41
C ARG A 114 9.33 -17.65 -8.10
N HIS A 115 9.49 -18.37 -9.19
CA HIS A 115 8.37 -18.81 -10.02
C HIS A 115 7.35 -19.64 -9.25
N THR A 116 6.08 -19.34 -9.49
CA THR A 116 4.92 -20.15 -9.09
C THR A 116 3.95 -20.24 -10.26
N ASP A 117 3.06 -21.20 -10.24
CA ASP A 117 2.01 -21.37 -11.25
C ASP A 117 0.67 -20.94 -10.66
N PRO A 118 -0.11 -20.06 -11.35
CA PRO A 118 -1.48 -19.73 -10.96
C PRO A 118 -2.34 -21.00 -10.90
N GLY A 119 -3.15 -21.14 -9.87
CA GLY A 119 -3.92 -22.34 -9.58
C GLY A 119 -3.15 -23.31 -8.68
N PRO A 120 -2.11 -24.03 -9.14
CA PRO A 120 -1.41 -24.99 -8.29
C PRO A 120 -0.60 -24.34 -7.17
N THR A 121 0.58 -23.76 -7.50
CA THR A 121 1.55 -23.40 -6.45
C THR A 121 1.37 -21.99 -5.91
N PHE A 122 0.90 -21.03 -6.73
CA PHE A 122 0.63 -19.68 -6.27
C PHE A 122 -0.56 -19.65 -5.29
N ASP A 123 -1.65 -20.33 -5.65
CA ASP A 123 -2.84 -20.41 -4.82
C ASP A 123 -2.56 -21.14 -3.50
N ASP A 124 -1.73 -22.19 -3.51
CA ASP A 124 -1.33 -22.90 -2.28
C ASP A 124 -0.56 -22.00 -1.32
N HIS A 125 0.33 -21.15 -1.83
CA HIS A 125 1.02 -20.16 -0.99
C HIS A 125 0.04 -19.15 -0.40
N LEU A 126 -0.92 -18.66 -1.20
CA LEU A 126 -1.96 -17.73 -0.71
C LEU A 126 -2.84 -18.39 0.36
N ARG A 127 -3.28 -19.66 0.14
CA ARG A 127 -4.01 -20.44 1.14
C ARG A 127 -3.21 -20.60 2.44
N ARG A 128 -1.92 -20.88 2.32
CA ARG A 128 -1.01 -20.99 3.48
C ARG A 128 -0.98 -19.69 4.28
N TYR A 129 -0.77 -18.53 3.64
CA TYR A 129 -0.77 -17.22 4.30
C TYR A 129 -2.09 -16.95 5.02
N VAL A 130 -3.21 -17.21 4.37
CA VAL A 130 -4.55 -17.03 4.94
C VAL A 130 -4.77 -17.93 6.16
N ASN A 131 -4.51 -19.22 6.02
CA ASN A 131 -4.81 -20.21 7.05
C ASN A 131 -3.91 -20.02 8.28
N GLU A 132 -2.60 -19.77 8.09
CA GLU A 132 -1.69 -19.52 9.20
C GLU A 132 -2.00 -18.20 9.91
N THR A 133 -2.43 -17.14 9.19
CA THR A 133 -2.92 -15.89 9.78
C THR A 133 -4.13 -16.15 10.68
N ARG A 134 -5.13 -16.90 10.18
CA ARG A 134 -6.33 -17.25 10.95
C ARG A 134 -6.01 -18.11 12.17
N ALA A 135 -5.06 -19.03 12.05
CA ALA A 135 -4.62 -19.86 13.17
C ALA A 135 -4.03 -19.05 14.33
N LYS A 136 -3.51 -17.85 14.06
CA LYS A 136 -3.07 -16.86 15.08
C LYS A 136 -4.21 -15.94 15.56
N GLY A 137 -5.41 -16.08 15.04
CA GLY A 137 -6.53 -15.17 15.30
C GLY A 137 -6.41 -13.83 14.56
N GLY A 138 -5.51 -13.73 13.58
CA GLY A 138 -5.38 -12.57 12.69
C GLY A 138 -6.40 -12.60 11.56
N ILE A 139 -6.55 -11.47 10.90
CA ILE A 139 -7.52 -11.23 9.82
C ILE A 139 -6.75 -11.04 8.51
N PRO A 140 -6.74 -12.03 7.60
CA PRO A 140 -6.07 -11.91 6.31
C PRO A 140 -6.91 -11.11 5.31
N VAL A 141 -6.23 -10.30 4.48
CA VAL A 141 -6.82 -9.56 3.36
C VAL A 141 -5.94 -9.79 2.14
N LEU A 142 -6.53 -10.27 1.06
CA LEU A 142 -5.81 -10.55 -0.18
C LEU A 142 -5.93 -9.38 -1.16
N PHE A 143 -4.81 -9.11 -1.83
CA PHE A 143 -4.68 -8.11 -2.89
C PHE A 143 -4.06 -8.78 -4.11
N ASN A 144 -4.49 -8.39 -5.32
CA ASN A 144 -3.71 -8.70 -6.51
C ASN A 144 -2.66 -7.60 -6.78
N SER A 145 -1.80 -7.84 -7.78
CA SER A 145 -0.72 -6.91 -8.16
C SER A 145 -1.28 -5.62 -8.76
N ILE A 146 -0.65 -4.48 -8.45
CA ILE A 146 -0.91 -3.23 -9.19
C ILE A 146 -0.51 -3.39 -10.66
N VAL A 147 -1.11 -2.60 -11.56
CA VAL A 147 -0.79 -2.63 -12.99
C VAL A 147 0.64 -2.15 -13.26
N ARG A 148 1.30 -2.73 -14.27
CA ARG A 148 2.47 -2.10 -14.89
C ARG A 148 2.01 -1.10 -15.94
N ARG A 149 2.72 0.01 -16.04
CA ARG A 149 2.51 1.00 -17.11
C ARG A 149 3.08 0.44 -18.43
N ASN A 150 2.33 -0.38 -19.10
CA ASN A 150 2.75 -1.07 -20.32
C ASN A 150 1.79 -0.77 -21.46
N PHE A 151 2.01 0.37 -22.14
CA PHE A 151 1.24 0.77 -23.29
C PHE A 151 1.84 0.18 -24.57
N VAL A 152 1.01 -0.49 -25.37
CA VAL A 152 1.41 -1.23 -26.55
C VAL A 152 0.48 -0.94 -27.72
N GLN A 153 0.95 -1.19 -28.95
CA GLN A 153 0.07 -1.21 -30.12
C GLN A 153 -0.82 -2.46 -30.08
N PRO A 154 -2.11 -2.38 -30.36
CA PRO A 154 -3.05 -3.50 -30.25
C PRO A 154 -2.68 -4.73 -31.08
N LYS A 155 -1.80 -4.57 -32.09
CA LYS A 155 -1.35 -5.65 -32.98
C LYS A 155 -0.04 -6.30 -32.54
N ASP A 156 0.61 -5.76 -31.50
CA ASP A 156 1.88 -6.30 -31.01
C ASP A 156 1.61 -7.39 -29.97
N THR A 157 1.57 -8.64 -30.42
CA THR A 157 1.36 -9.82 -29.57
C THR A 157 2.67 -10.39 -29.01
N SER A 158 3.83 -9.80 -29.35
CA SER A 158 5.16 -10.30 -29.00
C SER A 158 5.68 -9.80 -27.65
N ILE A 159 4.83 -9.25 -26.80
CA ILE A 159 5.22 -8.58 -25.57
C ILE A 159 5.85 -9.57 -24.59
N SER A 160 7.12 -9.34 -24.28
CA SER A 160 7.85 -10.08 -23.25
C SER A 160 7.24 -9.86 -21.87
N LYS A 161 6.99 -10.95 -21.13
CA LYS A 161 6.53 -10.90 -19.73
C LYS A 161 7.53 -10.22 -18.78
N ASP A 162 8.73 -9.92 -19.24
CA ASP A 162 9.76 -9.23 -18.46
C ASP A 162 9.88 -7.74 -18.84
N VAL A 163 8.75 -7.05 -18.82
CA VAL A 163 8.63 -5.65 -19.22
C VAL A 163 9.10 -4.73 -18.08
N ARG A 164 10.38 -4.81 -17.72
CA ARG A 164 11.02 -3.75 -16.91
C ARG A 164 11.41 -2.54 -17.72
N ARG A 165 11.52 -2.74 -19.05
CA ARG A 165 11.81 -1.69 -20.01
C ARG A 165 10.98 -1.97 -21.25
N THR A 166 10.10 -1.06 -21.60
CA THR A 166 9.57 -1.02 -22.96
C THR A 166 10.66 -0.44 -23.84
N PRO A 167 11.28 -1.19 -24.76
CA PRO A 167 12.23 -0.62 -25.69
C PRO A 167 11.52 0.47 -26.51
N GLY A 168 12.08 1.69 -26.53
CA GLY A 168 11.59 2.76 -27.39
C GLY A 168 10.69 3.81 -26.73
N GLU A 169 10.67 3.95 -25.41
CA GLU A 169 9.93 5.05 -24.74
C GLU A 169 10.53 6.45 -24.98
N SER A 170 11.66 6.57 -25.67
CA SER A 170 12.17 7.84 -26.21
C SER A 170 11.30 8.42 -27.32
N GLU A 171 10.42 7.60 -27.94
CA GLU A 171 9.46 8.08 -28.92
C GLU A 171 8.12 8.40 -28.24
N PRO A 172 7.42 9.48 -28.66
CA PRO A 172 6.08 9.74 -28.18
C PRO A 172 5.15 8.55 -28.48
N PRO A 173 4.21 8.21 -27.57
CA PRO A 173 3.29 7.10 -27.79
C PRO A 173 2.52 7.29 -29.10
N LYS A 174 2.47 6.25 -29.92
CA LYS A 174 1.69 6.26 -31.16
C LYS A 174 0.21 6.29 -30.84
N GLU A 175 -0.56 6.96 -31.67
CA GLU A 175 -2.00 6.98 -31.58
C GLU A 175 -2.57 5.55 -31.57
N GLY A 176 -3.54 5.28 -30.70
CA GLY A 176 -4.18 3.97 -30.55
C GLY A 176 -3.42 2.95 -29.68
N THR A 177 -2.41 3.37 -28.89
CA THR A 177 -1.83 2.49 -27.86
C THR A 177 -2.84 2.17 -26.76
N VAL A 178 -2.82 0.92 -26.29
CA VAL A 178 -3.66 0.44 -25.18
C VAL A 178 -2.80 -0.02 -24.01
N LEU A 179 -3.32 0.13 -22.81
CA LEU A 179 -2.67 -0.41 -21.61
C LEU A 179 -2.86 -1.94 -21.59
N PHE A 180 -1.75 -2.68 -21.60
CA PHE A 180 -1.75 -4.14 -21.62
C PHE A 180 -1.26 -4.68 -20.26
N ASP A 181 -2.11 -5.46 -19.58
CA ASP A 181 -1.72 -6.12 -18.35
C ASP A 181 -0.90 -7.38 -18.62
N THR A 182 0.26 -7.49 -17.97
CA THR A 182 1.20 -8.60 -18.16
C THR A 182 1.05 -9.74 -17.18
N HIS A 183 0.19 -9.61 -16.15
CA HIS A 183 0.11 -10.58 -15.04
C HIS A 183 -0.74 -11.81 -15.38
N GLY A 184 -1.70 -11.68 -16.34
CA GLY A 184 -2.55 -12.82 -16.73
C GLY A 184 -3.27 -13.46 -15.55
N ALA A 185 -3.25 -14.79 -15.46
CA ALA A 185 -3.96 -15.55 -14.44
C ALA A 185 -3.49 -15.31 -13.00
N TYR A 186 -2.34 -14.68 -12.78
CA TYR A 186 -1.89 -14.27 -11.43
C TYR A 186 -2.81 -13.22 -10.79
N LEU A 187 -3.62 -12.51 -11.58
CA LEU A 187 -4.61 -11.57 -11.05
C LEU A 187 -5.83 -12.27 -10.46
N ASP A 188 -6.18 -13.44 -11.02
CA ASP A 188 -7.37 -14.17 -10.61
C ASP A 188 -7.14 -15.03 -9.36
N SER A 189 -5.93 -15.55 -9.19
CA SER A 189 -5.57 -16.41 -8.06
C SER A 189 -5.92 -15.80 -6.69
N PRO A 190 -5.53 -14.54 -6.34
CA PRO A 190 -5.91 -13.94 -5.06
C PRO A 190 -7.42 -13.78 -4.90
N ARG A 191 -8.15 -13.44 -5.97
CA ARG A 191 -9.61 -13.34 -5.97
C ARG A 191 -10.26 -14.69 -5.71
N ASN A 192 -9.80 -15.73 -6.40
CA ASN A 192 -10.32 -17.08 -6.29
C ASN A 192 -10.10 -17.66 -4.90
N VAL A 193 -8.89 -17.55 -4.36
CA VAL A 193 -8.55 -17.98 -3.00
C VAL A 193 -9.33 -17.19 -1.96
N ALA A 194 -9.51 -15.88 -2.15
CA ALA A 194 -10.31 -15.06 -1.24
C ALA A 194 -11.77 -15.54 -1.20
N LYS A 195 -12.35 -15.81 -2.37
CA LYS A 195 -13.70 -16.35 -2.49
C LYS A 195 -13.82 -17.75 -1.85
N GLU A 196 -12.86 -18.63 -2.12
CA GLU A 196 -12.80 -19.99 -1.58
C GLU A 196 -12.78 -19.98 -0.06
N LEU A 197 -11.93 -19.13 0.53
CA LEU A 197 -11.70 -19.10 1.96
C LEU A 197 -12.57 -18.07 2.71
N GLY A 198 -13.41 -17.30 2.00
CA GLY A 198 -14.26 -16.28 2.61
C GLY A 198 -13.46 -15.20 3.33
N VAL A 199 -12.44 -14.62 2.66
CA VAL A 199 -11.64 -13.47 3.15
C VAL A 199 -11.85 -12.25 2.26
N ALA A 200 -11.57 -11.07 2.80
CA ALA A 200 -11.64 -9.84 2.03
C ALA A 200 -10.62 -9.86 0.88
N PHE A 201 -11.06 -9.37 -0.28
CA PHE A 201 -10.22 -9.20 -1.47
C PHE A 201 -10.32 -7.75 -1.97
N ILE A 202 -9.16 -7.19 -2.35
CA ILE A 202 -9.06 -5.85 -2.93
C ILE A 202 -8.39 -5.97 -4.29
N ASP A 203 -9.12 -5.58 -5.34
CA ASP A 203 -8.66 -5.62 -6.71
C ASP A 203 -7.78 -4.41 -7.04
N MET A 204 -6.53 -4.44 -6.54
CA MET A 204 -5.57 -3.36 -6.78
C MET A 204 -5.20 -3.24 -8.26
N ASN A 205 -5.23 -4.34 -9.00
CA ASN A 205 -4.98 -4.29 -10.43
C ASN A 205 -6.02 -3.44 -11.13
N LYS A 206 -7.31 -3.75 -10.93
CA LYS A 206 -8.39 -2.97 -11.57
C LYS A 206 -8.31 -1.49 -11.20
N ILE A 207 -8.11 -1.18 -9.91
CA ILE A 207 -8.05 0.20 -9.42
C ILE A 207 -6.90 0.97 -10.10
N THR A 208 -5.73 0.35 -10.16
CA THR A 208 -4.54 1.01 -10.74
C THR A 208 -4.55 0.97 -12.28
N HIS A 209 -5.16 -0.05 -12.89
CA HIS A 209 -5.39 -0.09 -14.33
C HIS A 209 -6.28 1.07 -14.77
N ASP A 210 -7.43 1.25 -14.14
CA ASP A 210 -8.37 2.34 -14.45
C ASP A 210 -7.69 3.72 -14.32
N LEU A 211 -6.85 3.90 -13.28
CA LEU A 211 -6.07 5.13 -13.09
C LEU A 211 -5.06 5.35 -14.23
N VAL A 212 -4.25 4.35 -14.54
CA VAL A 212 -3.16 4.47 -15.52
C VAL A 212 -3.72 4.59 -16.93
N GLU A 213 -4.76 3.85 -17.26
CA GLU A 213 -5.46 3.94 -18.55
C GLU A 213 -6.11 5.30 -18.74
N GLY A 214 -6.81 5.81 -17.70
CA GLY A 214 -7.45 7.13 -17.72
C GLY A 214 -6.47 8.29 -17.87
N LEU A 215 -5.26 8.17 -17.34
CA LEU A 215 -4.18 9.14 -17.53
C LEU A 215 -3.52 9.01 -18.93
N GLY A 216 -3.59 7.85 -19.53
CA GLY A 216 -2.95 7.58 -20.81
C GLY A 216 -1.42 7.48 -20.73
N PRO A 217 -0.75 7.22 -21.87
CA PRO A 217 0.66 6.86 -21.90
C PRO A 217 1.62 8.00 -21.54
N VAL A 218 1.22 9.25 -21.65
CA VAL A 218 2.07 10.40 -21.32
C VAL A 218 1.94 10.75 -19.84
N GLU A 219 0.73 11.08 -19.40
CA GLU A 219 0.48 11.59 -18.06
C GLU A 219 0.71 10.54 -16.96
N SER A 220 0.53 9.26 -17.27
CA SER A 220 0.79 8.19 -16.30
C SER A 220 2.27 8.06 -15.91
N LYS A 221 3.21 8.58 -16.69
CA LYS A 221 4.65 8.60 -16.33
C LYS A 221 4.89 9.24 -14.96
N LYS A 222 4.11 10.26 -14.60
CA LYS A 222 4.23 10.97 -13.31
C LYS A 222 4.03 10.09 -12.08
N LEU A 223 3.42 8.92 -12.22
CA LEU A 223 3.23 7.97 -11.12
C LEU A 223 4.43 7.03 -10.92
N PHE A 224 5.24 6.83 -11.95
CA PHE A 224 6.28 5.81 -12.01
C PHE A 224 7.70 6.40 -11.92
N MET A 225 8.68 5.51 -11.87
CA MET A 225 10.09 5.91 -11.73
C MET A 225 10.70 6.33 -13.07
N PHE A 226 10.37 7.55 -13.47
CA PHE A 226 11.00 8.26 -14.58
C PHE A 226 11.85 9.39 -14.00
N VAL A 227 13.17 9.24 -14.10
CA VAL A 227 14.17 10.17 -13.57
C VAL A 227 15.18 10.47 -14.69
N GLU A 228 15.37 11.72 -15.00
CA GLU A 228 16.35 12.14 -16.00
C GLU A 228 17.80 11.93 -15.50
N PRO A 229 18.78 11.75 -16.40
CA PRO A 229 20.19 11.73 -16.01
C PRO A 229 20.55 12.94 -15.15
N ASP A 230 21.37 12.72 -14.13
CA ASP A 230 21.86 13.72 -13.18
C ASP A 230 20.79 14.46 -12.35
N GLN A 231 19.51 14.08 -12.45
CA GLN A 231 18.44 14.69 -11.70
C GLN A 231 18.51 14.37 -10.19
N VAL A 232 18.85 13.11 -9.84
CA VAL A 232 19.05 12.71 -8.45
C VAL A 232 20.31 11.83 -8.30
N PRO A 233 21.06 11.97 -7.21
CA PRO A 233 22.30 11.20 -6.99
C PRO A 233 22.11 9.68 -6.96
N ALA A 234 20.94 9.18 -6.55
CA ALA A 234 20.63 7.76 -6.54
C ALA A 234 20.56 7.14 -7.95
N PHE A 235 20.30 7.96 -8.98
CA PHE A 235 20.16 7.52 -10.38
C PHE A 235 20.91 8.45 -11.33
N PRO A 236 22.27 8.48 -11.29
CA PRO A 236 23.05 9.43 -12.09
C PRO A 236 22.91 9.23 -13.61
N LYS A 237 22.50 8.03 -14.04
CA LYS A 237 22.21 7.72 -15.45
C LYS A 237 20.73 7.86 -15.83
N GLY A 238 19.92 8.42 -14.93
CA GLY A 238 18.48 8.40 -15.05
C GLY A 238 17.87 7.01 -14.78
N ARG A 239 16.55 6.93 -14.84
CA ARG A 239 15.81 5.67 -14.73
C ARG A 239 14.49 5.78 -15.47
N GLU A 240 14.18 4.78 -16.27
CA GLU A 240 12.87 4.56 -16.88
C GLU A 240 12.31 3.23 -16.36
N ASP A 241 11.22 3.28 -15.61
CA ASP A 241 10.69 2.08 -14.97
C ASP A 241 9.15 2.16 -14.91
N ASN A 242 8.51 1.28 -15.64
CA ASN A 242 7.06 1.17 -15.77
C ASN A 242 6.39 0.33 -14.67
N THR A 243 7.15 -0.12 -13.67
CA THR A 243 6.65 -0.99 -12.60
C THR A 243 6.68 -0.31 -11.24
N HIS A 244 7.79 0.38 -10.93
CA HIS A 244 7.99 0.96 -9.60
C HIS A 244 7.51 2.40 -9.55
N LEU A 245 6.93 2.75 -8.41
CA LEU A 245 6.31 4.04 -8.18
C LEU A 245 7.33 5.03 -7.62
N ASN A 246 7.20 6.29 -8.01
CA ASN A 246 7.83 7.39 -7.30
C ASN A 246 6.99 7.81 -6.08
N VAL A 247 7.43 8.84 -5.36
CA VAL A 247 6.76 9.35 -4.15
C VAL A 247 5.30 9.71 -4.42
N TYR A 248 5.04 10.48 -5.48
CA TYR A 248 3.70 10.91 -5.87
C TYR A 248 2.81 9.71 -6.22
N GLY A 249 3.29 8.83 -7.09
CA GLY A 249 2.53 7.64 -7.51
C GLY A 249 2.21 6.70 -6.36
N ALA A 250 3.18 6.46 -5.46
CA ALA A 250 2.94 5.63 -4.28
C ALA A 250 1.85 6.22 -3.38
N ARG A 251 1.82 7.55 -3.22
CA ARG A 251 0.81 8.23 -2.42
C ARG A 251 -0.58 8.16 -3.07
N VAL A 252 -0.68 8.42 -4.38
CA VAL A 252 -1.95 8.33 -5.11
C VAL A 252 -2.52 6.91 -5.00
N ILE A 253 -1.68 5.89 -5.25
CA ILE A 253 -2.12 4.48 -5.19
C ILE A 253 -2.46 4.06 -3.74
N ALA A 254 -1.70 4.51 -2.74
CA ALA A 254 -2.05 4.25 -1.34
C ALA A 254 -3.39 4.87 -0.94
N GLY A 255 -3.71 6.08 -1.41
CA GLY A 255 -5.01 6.71 -1.20
C GLY A 255 -6.16 5.88 -1.77
N LEU A 256 -6.03 5.42 -3.02
CA LEU A 256 -7.01 4.53 -3.65
C LEU A 256 -7.12 3.18 -2.92
N ALA A 257 -5.98 2.62 -2.48
CA ALA A 257 -5.97 1.39 -1.68
C ALA A 257 -6.74 1.55 -0.37
N VAL A 258 -6.54 2.67 0.34
CA VAL A 258 -7.21 2.95 1.62
C VAL A 258 -8.72 3.08 1.45
N GLU A 259 -9.19 3.73 0.39
CA GLU A 259 -10.62 3.79 0.08
C GLU A 259 -11.21 2.39 -0.16
N ALA A 260 -10.49 1.55 -0.89
CA ALA A 260 -10.90 0.17 -1.15
C ALA A 260 -10.83 -0.68 0.13
N ILE A 261 -9.82 -0.49 0.99
CA ILE A 261 -9.69 -1.13 2.30
C ILE A 261 -10.90 -0.77 3.18
N GLY A 262 -11.27 0.50 3.28
CA GLY A 262 -12.41 0.94 4.08
C GLY A 262 -13.75 0.34 3.63
N LYS A 263 -13.88 0.02 2.34
CA LYS A 263 -15.06 -0.67 1.78
C LYS A 263 -15.03 -2.17 2.02
N ALA A 264 -13.88 -2.82 1.84
CA ALA A 264 -13.73 -4.27 1.94
C ALA A 264 -13.56 -4.76 3.39
N VAL A 265 -13.07 -3.91 4.28
CA VAL A 265 -12.82 -4.16 5.70
C VAL A 265 -13.40 -3.01 6.52
N PRO A 266 -14.75 -2.97 6.71
CA PRO A 266 -15.43 -1.84 7.36
C PRO A 266 -14.93 -1.54 8.77
N GLU A 267 -14.36 -2.53 9.46
CA GLU A 267 -13.77 -2.37 10.79
C GLU A 267 -12.56 -1.44 10.80
N LEU A 268 -11.87 -1.29 9.67
CA LEU A 268 -10.74 -0.35 9.51
C LEU A 268 -11.19 1.06 9.10
N ALA A 269 -12.40 1.22 8.55
CA ALA A 269 -12.89 2.51 8.06
C ALA A 269 -12.84 3.65 9.11
N PRO A 270 -13.19 3.44 10.41
CA PRO A 270 -13.12 4.49 11.42
C PRO A 270 -11.71 5.02 11.70
N TYR A 271 -10.68 4.28 11.30
CA TYR A 271 -9.29 4.63 11.53
C TYR A 271 -8.63 5.29 10.33
N ILE A 272 -9.35 5.42 9.21
CA ILE A 272 -8.84 6.07 8.00
C ILE A 272 -8.88 7.59 8.21
N ARG A 273 -7.75 8.24 7.92
CA ARG A 273 -7.62 9.70 7.93
C ARG A 273 -8.02 10.25 6.57
N HIS A 274 -8.87 11.26 6.60
CA HIS A 274 -9.23 12.02 5.42
C HIS A 274 -8.69 13.44 5.57
N TYR A 275 -7.86 13.85 4.62
CA TYR A 275 -7.30 15.20 4.54
C TYR A 275 -7.84 15.91 3.31
N ASP A 276 -8.11 17.20 3.42
CA ASP A 276 -8.46 18.05 2.26
C ASP A 276 -7.19 18.36 1.45
N TYR A 277 -6.08 18.56 2.16
CA TYR A 277 -4.75 18.83 1.58
C TYR A 277 -3.67 18.10 2.33
N VAL A 278 -2.61 17.79 1.63
CA VAL A 278 -1.39 17.21 2.21
C VAL A 278 -0.20 18.07 1.86
N VAL A 279 0.59 18.40 2.87
CA VAL A 279 1.84 19.12 2.72
C VAL A 279 3.00 18.15 2.90
N ALA A 280 3.87 18.05 1.90
CA ALA A 280 5.07 17.20 1.98
C ALA A 280 6.21 17.77 1.16
N GLN A 281 7.36 17.99 1.81
CA GLN A 281 8.56 18.57 1.16
C GLN A 281 9.19 17.64 0.14
N ASP A 282 8.89 16.35 0.18
CA ASP A 282 9.41 15.34 -0.74
C ASP A 282 8.58 15.19 -2.03
N GLY A 283 7.61 16.08 -2.26
CA GLY A 283 6.74 16.07 -3.44
C GLY A 283 5.60 15.05 -3.39
N SER A 284 5.39 14.35 -2.29
CA SER A 284 4.28 13.39 -2.13
C SER A 284 2.96 14.06 -1.78
N GLY A 285 2.96 15.35 -1.40
CA GLY A 285 1.78 16.12 -1.04
C GLY A 285 1.24 16.97 -2.18
N ASP A 286 0.14 17.66 -1.89
CA ASP A 286 -0.47 18.65 -2.80
C ASP A 286 0.32 19.96 -2.79
N PHE A 287 1.05 20.23 -1.70
CA PHE A 287 1.86 21.44 -1.51
C PHE A 287 3.20 21.10 -0.87
N PHE A 288 4.21 21.89 -1.16
CA PHE A 288 5.55 21.76 -0.56
C PHE A 288 5.65 22.44 0.81
N THR A 289 4.83 23.48 1.04
CA THR A 289 4.85 24.24 2.29
C THR A 289 3.45 24.36 2.90
N VAL A 290 3.42 24.46 4.23
CA VAL A 290 2.17 24.69 4.97
C VAL A 290 1.52 26.01 4.54
N GLN A 291 2.34 27.05 4.22
CA GLN A 291 1.83 28.33 3.79
C GLN A 291 1.10 28.25 2.45
N GLU A 292 1.63 27.49 1.49
CA GLU A 292 0.97 27.25 0.20
C GLU A 292 -0.39 26.57 0.40
N ALA A 293 -0.43 25.53 1.25
CA ALA A 293 -1.68 24.84 1.57
C ALA A 293 -2.71 25.77 2.23
N ILE A 294 -2.29 26.59 3.18
CA ILE A 294 -3.16 27.58 3.83
C ILE A 294 -3.71 28.59 2.80
N ASN A 295 -2.86 29.09 1.91
CA ASN A 295 -3.24 30.04 0.87
C ASN A 295 -4.21 29.44 -0.16
N ALA A 296 -4.20 28.11 -0.34
CA ALA A 296 -5.13 27.41 -1.24
C ALA A 296 -6.52 27.16 -0.63
N VAL A 297 -6.70 27.38 0.68
CA VAL A 297 -8.01 27.25 1.32
C VAL A 297 -8.93 28.35 0.81
N PRO A 298 -10.10 28.02 0.22
CA PRO A 298 -11.05 29.04 -0.22
C PRO A 298 -11.51 29.93 0.93
N ASP A 299 -11.57 31.24 0.69
CA ASP A 299 -12.13 32.22 1.62
C ASP A 299 -13.62 31.93 1.91
N PHE A 300 -14.08 32.36 3.08
CA PHE A 300 -15.49 32.29 3.49
C PHE A 300 -16.08 30.88 3.62
N ARG A 301 -15.29 29.87 3.92
CA ARG A 301 -15.80 28.55 4.30
C ARG A 301 -16.62 28.65 5.60
N LYS A 302 -17.94 28.55 5.50
CA LYS A 302 -18.84 28.45 6.66
C LYS A 302 -18.94 26.98 7.09
N ASN A 303 -18.61 26.69 8.36
CA ASN A 303 -18.81 25.39 9.01
C ASN A 303 -18.04 24.19 8.44
N ILE A 304 -17.01 24.41 7.62
CA ILE A 304 -16.14 23.34 7.08
C ILE A 304 -14.73 23.56 7.61
N ARG A 305 -14.21 22.55 8.29
CA ARG A 305 -12.80 22.52 8.72
C ARG A 305 -11.94 21.98 7.57
N THR A 306 -10.85 22.70 7.27
CA THR A 306 -9.81 22.19 6.38
C THR A 306 -8.83 21.35 7.19
N ARG A 307 -8.48 20.17 6.70
CA ARG A 307 -7.51 19.25 7.31
C ARG A 307 -6.27 19.17 6.44
N PHE A 308 -5.12 19.32 7.05
CA PHE A 308 -3.82 19.23 6.41
C PHE A 308 -3.09 18.00 6.92
#